data_678c01b6bf79251c3c70b58ad811cabb
#
_entry.id   678c01b6bf79251c3c70b58ad811cabb
#
_cell.length_a   1.000
_cell.length_b   1.000
_cell.length_c   1.000
_cell.angle_alpha   90.00
_cell.angle_beta   90.00
_cell.angle_gamma   90.00
#
_symmetry.space_group_name_H-M   'P 1'
#
loop_
_entity.id
_entity.type
_entity.pdbx_description
1 polymer ?
#
loop_
_entity_poly.entity_id
_entity_poly.type
_entity_poly.pdbx_seq_one_letter_code
_entity_poly.pdbx_strand_id
1 'polypeptide(L)'
;MAGPKLDGYQLGSTIGAGTVGTIFSATDKATGQLVAIKRLHASVSRDPLIAARFRREMTILARLRHPNIIAYYGGGEDTDGNLFYIMELVEGGSVRDLITATGALPWQVVVNCGRQICSALQCAHNHGVIHRDLKPGNLFLTRDGVVKLGDFGIARDVGASDLTAEGLTVGTHAYMAPEQITGDASISGKADLYALGCCLYEMLTGRKPYLGETFPQLFEQHLRATPPKASNIAVGCPPELDQVIVDLLAKKPEDRPFNARNVQAKMLQIAEKYQIAELATASTSTGKVADVSAGQVSDIGQRMLQRHIEARLGTGQRGEITWRKLAVLLAVIVVLAICAMLVRN
;
A
#
# COMPACT_ATOMS: atom_id res chain seq x y z
N MET A 1 22.02 23.55 4.37
CA MET A 1 21.11 24.17 3.37
C MET A 1 19.75 24.31 4.04
N ALA A 2 19.07 25.45 3.88
CA ALA A 2 17.70 25.61 4.37
C ALA A 2 16.81 24.57 3.66
N GLY A 3 15.91 23.92 4.42
CA GLY A 3 14.97 22.96 3.87
C GLY A 3 13.99 23.61 2.89
N PRO A 4 13.25 22.80 2.11
CA PRO A 4 12.24 23.33 1.19
C PRO A 4 11.18 24.11 1.98
N LYS A 5 10.71 25.23 1.40
CA LYS A 5 9.63 26.02 1.96
C LYS A 5 8.33 25.71 1.24
N LEU A 6 7.21 25.68 1.96
CA LEU A 6 5.90 25.35 1.42
C LEU A 6 5.43 26.34 0.34
N ASP A 7 5.81 27.60 0.45
CA ASP A 7 5.51 28.67 -0.53
C ASP A 7 6.16 28.47 -1.91
N GLY A 8 7.20 27.63 -2.02
CA GLY A 8 7.79 27.16 -3.26
C GLY A 8 6.88 26.21 -4.07
N TYR A 9 5.75 25.78 -3.50
CA TYR A 9 4.81 24.85 -4.12
C TYR A 9 3.44 25.47 -4.28
N GLN A 10 2.78 25.14 -5.38
CA GLN A 10 1.37 25.45 -5.60
C GLN A 10 0.54 24.25 -5.14
N LEU A 11 -0.15 24.36 -4.01
CA LEU A 11 -1.04 23.32 -3.52
C LEU A 11 -2.23 23.14 -4.45
N GLY A 12 -2.55 21.90 -4.77
CA GLY A 12 -3.70 21.47 -5.55
C GLY A 12 -4.79 20.85 -4.66
N SER A 13 -5.45 19.80 -5.16
CA SER A 13 -6.52 19.11 -4.44
C SER A 13 -5.99 18.25 -3.30
N THR A 14 -6.82 18.03 -2.28
CA THR A 14 -6.60 16.99 -1.27
C THR A 14 -6.73 15.62 -1.92
N ILE A 15 -5.68 14.80 -1.80
CA ILE A 15 -5.62 13.43 -2.34
C ILE A 15 -5.68 12.36 -1.24
N GLY A 16 -5.58 12.78 0.03
CA GLY A 16 -5.71 11.89 1.18
C GLY A 16 -5.85 12.68 2.47
N ALA A 17 -6.62 12.14 3.40
CA ALA A 17 -6.76 12.66 4.76
C ALA A 17 -6.68 11.52 5.76
N GLY A 18 -5.98 11.73 6.86
CA GLY A 18 -5.80 10.76 7.93
C GLY A 18 -5.68 11.42 9.29
N THR A 19 -5.56 10.62 10.34
CA THR A 19 -5.48 11.07 11.74
C THR A 19 -4.27 11.97 12.03
N VAL A 20 -3.19 11.80 11.29
CA VAL A 20 -1.92 12.52 11.53
C VAL A 20 -1.81 13.77 10.67
N GLY A 21 -2.46 13.81 9.51
CA GLY A 21 -2.33 14.94 8.57
C GLY A 21 -3.10 14.74 7.27
N THR A 22 -3.03 15.74 6.42
CA THR A 22 -3.68 15.80 5.10
C THR A 22 -2.63 15.78 4.01
N ILE A 23 -2.90 15.03 2.93
CA ILE A 23 -2.04 14.93 1.76
C ILE A 23 -2.67 15.72 0.62
N PHE A 24 -1.88 16.61 0.02
CA PHE A 24 -2.25 17.43 -1.12
C PHE A 24 -1.44 17.03 -2.35
N SER A 25 -2.04 17.05 -3.53
CA SER A 25 -1.27 17.20 -4.75
C SER A 25 -0.67 18.60 -4.79
N ALA A 26 0.50 18.76 -5.39
CA ALA A 26 1.12 20.07 -5.50
C ALA A 26 2.02 20.12 -6.74
N THR A 27 2.30 21.34 -7.22
CA THR A 27 3.25 21.59 -8.30
C THR A 27 4.42 22.40 -7.73
N ASP A 28 5.63 21.93 -7.91
CA ASP A 28 6.85 22.68 -7.64
C ASP A 28 6.91 23.87 -8.61
N LYS A 29 6.89 25.10 -8.11
CA LYS A 29 6.88 26.32 -8.92
C LYS A 29 8.16 26.55 -9.72
N ALA A 30 9.28 25.99 -9.27
CA ALA A 30 10.58 26.15 -9.90
C ALA A 30 10.77 25.17 -11.07
N THR A 31 10.28 23.93 -10.92
CA THR A 31 10.52 22.84 -11.87
C THR A 31 9.29 22.44 -12.67
N GLY A 32 8.09 22.80 -12.22
CA GLY A 32 6.82 22.32 -12.77
C GLY A 32 6.49 20.87 -12.41
N GLN A 33 7.32 20.21 -11.58
CA GLN A 33 7.12 18.82 -11.19
C GLN A 33 5.91 18.67 -10.31
N LEU A 34 5.07 17.65 -10.58
CA LEU A 34 4.00 17.22 -9.70
C LEU A 34 4.56 16.42 -8.54
N VAL A 35 4.13 16.76 -7.32
CA VAL A 35 4.54 16.13 -6.07
C VAL A 35 3.33 15.91 -5.15
N ALA A 36 3.48 15.10 -4.12
CA ALA A 36 2.55 15.02 -3.01
C ALA A 36 3.15 15.72 -1.78
N ILE A 37 2.34 16.49 -1.06
CA ILE A 37 2.75 17.16 0.18
C ILE A 37 1.84 16.69 1.30
N LYS A 38 2.43 16.05 2.32
CA LYS A 38 1.71 15.70 3.56
C LYS A 38 1.99 16.76 4.60
N ARG A 39 0.92 17.47 4.98
CA ARG A 39 0.93 18.47 6.05
C ARG A 39 0.33 17.84 7.30
N LEU A 40 1.08 17.83 8.39
CA LEU A 40 0.63 17.29 9.67
C LEU A 40 -0.36 18.24 10.34
N HIS A 41 -1.29 17.68 11.10
CA HIS A 41 -2.22 18.47 11.88
C HIS A 41 -1.48 19.29 12.96
N ALA A 42 -2.03 20.43 13.33
CA ALA A 42 -1.44 21.34 14.33
C ALA A 42 -1.23 20.65 15.69
N SER A 43 -2.15 19.77 16.11
CA SER A 43 -2.02 19.00 17.35
C SER A 43 -0.79 18.07 17.34
N VAL A 44 -0.46 17.50 16.19
CA VAL A 44 0.71 16.62 16.00
C VAL A 44 2.00 17.44 15.89
N SER A 45 1.95 18.56 15.15
CA SER A 45 3.11 19.41 14.89
C SER A 45 3.62 20.13 16.13
N ARG A 46 2.73 20.46 17.09
CA ARG A 46 3.06 21.18 18.33
C ARG A 46 3.68 20.30 19.43
N ASP A 47 3.63 18.97 19.27
CA ASP A 47 4.29 18.06 20.20
C ASP A 47 5.82 18.06 19.94
N PRO A 48 6.65 18.52 20.92
CA PRO A 48 8.09 18.64 20.73
C PRO A 48 8.78 17.28 20.45
N LEU A 49 8.27 16.20 21.04
CA LEU A 49 8.82 14.85 20.84
C LEU A 49 8.51 14.37 19.43
N ILE A 50 7.28 14.58 18.97
CA ILE A 50 6.88 14.22 17.60
C ILE A 50 7.67 15.05 16.59
N ALA A 51 7.81 16.36 16.81
CA ALA A 51 8.57 17.24 15.93
C ALA A 51 10.06 16.85 15.84
N ALA A 52 10.70 16.49 16.95
CA ALA A 52 12.08 16.04 16.97
C ALA A 52 12.27 14.71 16.21
N ARG A 53 11.36 13.74 16.42
CA ARG A 53 11.35 12.46 15.71
C ARG A 53 11.13 12.67 14.21
N PHE A 54 10.13 13.45 13.84
CA PHE A 54 9.83 13.81 12.46
C PHE A 54 11.09 14.33 11.74
N ARG A 55 11.79 15.32 12.30
CA ARG A 55 13.01 15.88 11.69
C ARG A 55 14.11 14.83 11.52
N ARG A 56 14.29 13.95 12.52
CA ARG A 56 15.27 12.85 12.46
C ARG A 56 14.92 11.85 11.35
N GLU A 57 13.67 11.40 11.31
CA GLU A 57 13.22 10.39 10.35
C GLU A 57 13.21 10.93 8.92
N MET A 58 12.80 12.19 8.71
CA MET A 58 12.90 12.84 7.40
C MET A 58 14.34 12.85 6.87
N THR A 59 15.33 13.04 7.74
CA THR A 59 16.75 12.98 7.34
C THR A 59 17.14 11.58 6.88
N ILE A 60 16.59 10.54 7.49
CA ILE A 60 16.85 9.14 7.12
C ILE A 60 16.12 8.77 5.83
N LEU A 61 14.83 9.09 5.75
CA LEU A 61 13.99 8.79 4.58
C LEU A 61 14.48 9.48 3.31
N ALA A 62 15.00 10.69 3.41
CA ALA A 62 15.60 11.41 2.28
C ALA A 62 16.83 10.69 1.68
N ARG A 63 17.46 9.78 2.43
CA ARG A 63 18.59 8.96 1.97
C ARG A 63 18.14 7.65 1.31
N LEU A 64 16.89 7.21 1.53
CA LEU A 64 16.37 6.00 0.91
C LEU A 64 16.10 6.27 -0.58
N ARG A 65 16.91 5.69 -1.45
CA ARG A 65 16.76 5.75 -2.90
C ARG A 65 16.53 4.35 -3.42
N HIS A 66 15.28 4.03 -3.75
CA HIS A 66 14.92 2.70 -4.23
C HIS A 66 13.67 2.78 -5.14
N PRO A 67 13.60 2.04 -6.26
CA PRO A 67 12.47 2.10 -7.19
C PRO A 67 11.12 1.73 -6.53
N ASN A 68 11.15 0.89 -5.50
CA ASN A 68 9.95 0.44 -4.78
C ASN A 68 9.73 1.19 -3.45
N ILE A 69 10.36 2.34 -3.23
CA ILE A 69 10.08 3.25 -2.11
C ILE A 69 9.67 4.59 -2.69
N ILE A 70 8.63 5.21 -2.13
CA ILE A 70 8.26 6.59 -2.48
C ILE A 70 9.46 7.51 -2.18
N ALA A 71 9.89 8.28 -3.17
CA ALA A 71 10.98 9.23 -3.00
C ALA A 71 10.54 10.40 -2.12
N TYR A 72 11.34 10.71 -1.09
CA TYR A 72 11.16 11.88 -0.24
C TYR A 72 12.08 12.99 -0.71
N TYR A 73 11.53 14.17 -0.99
CA TYR A 73 12.27 15.31 -1.54
C TYR A 73 12.68 16.31 -0.46
N GLY A 74 12.15 16.18 0.76
CA GLY A 74 12.44 17.03 1.89
C GLY A 74 11.19 17.39 2.69
N GLY A 75 11.36 18.27 3.64
CA GLY A 75 10.26 18.74 4.48
C GLY A 75 10.70 19.92 5.33
N GLY A 76 9.78 20.46 6.07
CA GLY A 76 10.00 21.66 6.88
C GLY A 76 8.80 21.98 7.76
N GLU A 77 8.71 23.23 8.09
CA GLU A 77 7.66 23.83 8.89
C GLU A 77 7.03 24.97 8.07
N ASP A 78 5.72 25.02 8.02
CA ASP A 78 5.00 26.10 7.33
C ASP A 78 4.89 27.36 8.19
N THR A 79 4.28 28.41 7.65
CA THR A 79 4.10 29.69 8.34
C THR A 79 3.24 29.59 9.60
N ASP A 80 2.41 28.55 9.71
CA ASP A 80 1.54 28.31 10.87
C ASP A 80 2.20 27.39 11.91
N GLY A 81 3.45 26.99 11.68
CA GLY A 81 4.20 26.06 12.52
C GLY A 81 3.83 24.59 12.34
N ASN A 82 3.11 24.23 11.25
CA ASN A 82 2.80 22.83 10.99
C ASN A 82 3.93 22.17 10.20
N LEU A 83 4.27 20.96 10.61
CA LEU A 83 5.24 20.14 9.92
C LEU A 83 4.69 19.63 8.59
N PHE A 84 5.51 19.61 7.56
CA PHE A 84 5.16 19.04 6.26
C PHE A 84 6.33 18.31 5.64
N TYR A 85 6.06 17.38 4.74
CA TYR A 85 7.07 16.79 3.85
C TYR A 85 6.55 16.62 2.43
N ILE A 86 7.50 16.62 1.51
CA ILE A 86 7.30 16.57 0.09
C ILE A 86 7.78 15.22 -0.41
N MET A 87 6.97 14.56 -1.22
CA MET A 87 7.25 13.23 -1.71
C MET A 87 6.79 13.05 -3.15
N GLU A 88 7.22 11.99 -3.77
CA GLU A 88 6.76 11.54 -5.07
C GLU A 88 5.25 11.36 -5.09
N LEU A 89 4.59 11.92 -6.11
CA LEU A 89 3.17 11.68 -6.37
C LEU A 89 3.03 10.37 -7.15
N VAL A 90 2.26 9.43 -6.59
CA VAL A 90 1.97 8.13 -7.22
C VAL A 90 0.50 8.07 -7.59
N GLU A 91 0.18 7.86 -8.87
CA GLU A 91 -1.16 8.09 -9.42
C GLU A 91 -2.04 6.83 -9.56
N GLY A 92 -1.51 5.63 -9.40
CA GLY A 92 -2.26 4.37 -9.54
C GLY A 92 -3.10 3.98 -8.32
N GLY A 93 -3.13 4.82 -7.27
CA GLY A 93 -3.80 4.52 -6.00
C GLY A 93 -3.00 3.54 -5.15
N SER A 94 -3.65 2.86 -4.21
CA SER A 94 -3.05 1.89 -3.31
C SER A 94 -3.49 0.45 -3.60
N VAL A 95 -2.75 -0.53 -3.06
CA VAL A 95 -3.16 -1.94 -3.09
C VAL A 95 -4.50 -2.15 -2.38
N ARG A 96 -4.80 -1.36 -1.33
CA ARG A 96 -6.12 -1.37 -0.69
C ARG A 96 -7.23 -1.00 -1.67
N ASP A 97 -7.04 0.07 -2.44
CA ASP A 97 -8.02 0.51 -3.44
C ASP A 97 -8.23 -0.56 -4.51
N LEU A 98 -7.15 -1.24 -4.89
CA LEU A 98 -7.20 -2.33 -5.84
C LEU A 98 -8.01 -3.51 -5.29
N ILE A 99 -7.71 -3.99 -4.07
CA ILE A 99 -8.45 -5.08 -3.41
C ILE A 99 -9.93 -4.70 -3.25
N THR A 100 -10.21 -3.46 -2.86
CA THR A 100 -11.60 -2.98 -2.70
C THR A 100 -12.37 -3.02 -4.01
N ALA A 101 -11.72 -2.69 -5.13
CA ALA A 101 -12.36 -2.67 -6.45
C ALA A 101 -12.49 -4.05 -7.11
N THR A 102 -11.53 -4.95 -6.89
CA THR A 102 -11.43 -6.23 -7.62
C THR A 102 -11.63 -7.47 -6.74
N GLY A 103 -11.59 -7.34 -5.41
CA GLY A 103 -11.55 -8.48 -4.49
C GLY A 103 -10.17 -9.14 -4.46
N ALA A 104 -10.14 -10.49 -4.42
CA ALA A 104 -8.93 -11.28 -4.44
C ALA A 104 -8.12 -11.07 -5.72
N LEU A 105 -6.79 -11.04 -5.59
CA LEU A 105 -5.87 -10.88 -6.72
C LEU A 105 -5.30 -12.24 -7.15
N PRO A 106 -4.99 -12.44 -8.44
CA PRO A 106 -4.30 -13.61 -8.92
C PRO A 106 -2.97 -13.81 -8.21
N TRP A 107 -2.61 -15.06 -7.91
CA TRP A 107 -1.36 -15.36 -7.18
C TRP A 107 -0.09 -14.82 -7.88
N GLN A 108 -0.09 -14.75 -9.22
CA GLN A 108 1.02 -14.17 -9.99
C GLN A 108 1.22 -12.67 -9.66
N VAL A 109 0.12 -11.94 -9.50
CA VAL A 109 0.13 -10.53 -9.07
C VAL A 109 0.66 -10.44 -7.65
N VAL A 110 0.19 -11.32 -6.74
CA VAL A 110 0.62 -11.34 -5.33
C VAL A 110 2.11 -11.63 -5.21
N VAL A 111 2.63 -12.60 -5.95
CA VAL A 111 4.07 -12.92 -6.00
C VAL A 111 4.88 -11.74 -6.51
N ASN A 112 4.43 -11.08 -7.60
CA ASN A 112 5.12 -9.90 -8.13
C ASN A 112 5.13 -8.74 -7.14
N CYS A 113 4.00 -8.41 -6.50
CA CYS A 113 3.92 -7.39 -5.46
C CYS A 113 4.81 -7.76 -4.26
N GLY A 114 4.72 -9.00 -3.78
CA GLY A 114 5.52 -9.49 -2.65
C GLY A 114 7.03 -9.33 -2.90
N ARG A 115 7.51 -9.64 -4.10
CA ARG A 115 8.90 -9.45 -4.50
C ARG A 115 9.34 -7.99 -4.44
N GLN A 116 8.50 -7.07 -4.95
CA GLN A 116 8.78 -5.64 -4.95
C GLN A 116 8.76 -5.05 -3.53
N ILE A 117 7.79 -5.45 -2.70
CA ILE A 117 7.68 -5.04 -1.29
C ILE A 117 8.90 -5.53 -0.51
N CYS A 118 9.32 -6.80 -0.70
CA CYS A 118 10.52 -7.34 -0.06
C CYS A 118 11.79 -6.55 -0.43
N SER A 119 11.92 -6.13 -1.70
CA SER A 119 13.04 -5.28 -2.16
C SER A 119 13.07 -3.95 -1.42
N ALA A 120 11.91 -3.29 -1.29
CA ALA A 120 11.75 -2.04 -0.54
C ALA A 120 12.07 -2.21 0.94
N LEU A 121 11.51 -3.22 1.60
CA LEU A 121 11.74 -3.51 3.02
C LEU A 121 13.21 -3.81 3.29
N GLN A 122 13.87 -4.62 2.44
CA GLN A 122 15.29 -4.92 2.61
C GLN A 122 16.15 -3.67 2.49
N CYS A 123 15.82 -2.77 1.56
CA CYS A 123 16.49 -1.48 1.43
C CYS A 123 16.32 -0.65 2.71
N ALA A 124 15.10 -0.52 3.24
CA ALA A 124 14.83 0.21 4.47
C ALA A 124 15.56 -0.39 5.68
N HIS A 125 15.49 -1.72 5.86
CA HIS A 125 16.13 -2.43 6.97
C HIS A 125 17.65 -2.30 6.94
N ASN A 126 18.28 -2.30 5.75
CA ASN A 126 19.72 -2.06 5.61
C ASN A 126 20.15 -0.66 6.06
N HIS A 127 19.23 0.31 6.07
CA HIS A 127 19.44 1.66 6.59
C HIS A 127 18.98 1.84 8.04
N GLY A 128 18.64 0.75 8.74
CA GLY A 128 18.15 0.77 10.12
C GLY A 128 16.73 1.31 10.27
N VAL A 129 15.94 1.36 9.18
CA VAL A 129 14.56 1.83 9.17
C VAL A 129 13.61 0.64 9.19
N ILE A 130 12.73 0.59 10.18
CA ILE A 130 11.62 -0.37 10.28
C ILE A 130 10.35 0.40 9.92
N HIS A 131 9.49 -0.17 9.07
CA HIS A 131 8.29 0.52 8.58
C HIS A 131 7.20 0.67 9.63
N ARG A 132 6.97 -0.38 10.43
CA ARG A 132 6.05 -0.45 11.59
C ARG A 132 4.56 -0.28 11.29
N ASP A 133 4.17 0.18 10.11
CA ASP A 133 2.77 0.36 9.67
C ASP A 133 2.53 -0.18 8.26
N LEU A 134 3.14 -1.33 7.93
CA LEU A 134 2.93 -1.95 6.63
C LEU A 134 1.49 -2.47 6.51
N LYS A 135 0.78 -1.99 5.49
CA LYS A 135 -0.60 -2.37 5.17
C LYS A 135 -0.90 -2.06 3.70
N PRO A 136 -1.93 -2.64 3.10
CA PRO A 136 -2.27 -2.39 1.69
C PRO A 136 -2.49 -0.91 1.34
N GLY A 137 -2.92 -0.07 2.29
CA GLY A 137 -3.09 1.37 2.09
C GLY A 137 -1.78 2.15 1.96
N ASN A 138 -0.65 1.60 2.44
CA ASN A 138 0.68 2.20 2.37
C ASN A 138 1.54 1.61 1.22
N LEU A 139 0.93 0.74 0.40
CA LEU A 139 1.50 0.16 -0.81
C LEU A 139 0.87 0.85 -2.01
N PHE A 140 1.56 1.84 -2.57
CA PHE A 140 1.08 2.63 -3.69
C PHE A 140 1.45 1.98 -5.01
N LEU A 141 0.68 2.24 -6.05
CA LEU A 141 0.81 1.63 -7.36
C LEU A 141 1.06 2.71 -8.41
N THR A 142 2.09 2.56 -9.21
CA THR A 142 2.25 3.35 -10.42
C THR A 142 1.38 2.79 -11.55
N ARG A 143 1.13 3.56 -12.59
CA ARG A 143 0.31 3.11 -13.73
C ARG A 143 0.91 1.92 -14.49
N ASP A 144 2.23 1.80 -14.47
CA ASP A 144 2.99 0.71 -15.10
C ASP A 144 3.19 -0.52 -14.17
N GLY A 145 2.47 -0.59 -13.04
CA GLY A 145 2.46 -1.77 -12.17
C GLY A 145 3.66 -1.88 -11.23
N VAL A 146 4.34 -0.77 -10.94
CA VAL A 146 5.36 -0.75 -9.89
C VAL A 146 4.72 -0.48 -8.54
N VAL A 147 5.06 -1.33 -7.54
CA VAL A 147 4.65 -1.10 -6.15
C VAL A 147 5.67 -0.17 -5.48
N LYS A 148 5.17 0.87 -4.81
CA LYS A 148 5.97 1.81 -4.03
C LYS A 148 5.52 1.84 -2.57
N LEU A 149 6.43 1.50 -1.67
CA LEU A 149 6.24 1.57 -0.23
C LEU A 149 6.33 3.02 0.23
N GLY A 150 5.31 3.50 0.91
CA GLY A 150 5.25 4.85 1.47
C GLY A 150 4.65 4.87 2.86
N ASP A 151 4.50 6.07 3.42
CA ASP A 151 3.96 6.28 4.76
C ASP A 151 4.65 5.40 5.83
N PHE A 152 5.99 5.48 5.90
CA PHE A 152 6.73 4.95 7.03
C PHE A 152 6.17 5.54 8.33
N GLY A 153 5.98 4.72 9.36
CA GLY A 153 5.26 5.05 10.59
C GLY A 153 5.93 6.11 11.47
N ILE A 154 6.29 7.25 10.86
CA ILE A 154 7.04 8.38 11.46
C ILE A 154 6.42 8.88 12.78
N ALA A 155 5.11 8.76 12.93
CA ALA A 155 4.38 9.28 14.09
C ALA A 155 3.97 8.18 15.09
N ARG A 156 4.29 6.89 14.86
CA ARG A 156 3.76 5.77 15.66
C ARG A 156 4.64 5.32 16.83
N ASP A 157 5.81 5.90 17.02
CA ASP A 157 6.66 5.64 18.21
C ASP A 157 6.18 6.39 19.48
N VAL A 158 4.99 7.00 19.43
CA VAL A 158 4.32 7.58 20.59
C VAL A 158 3.71 6.44 21.38
N GLY A 159 4.36 6.08 22.45
CA GLY A 159 4.12 5.10 23.49
C GLY A 159 2.96 4.10 23.39
N ALA A 160 3.16 2.93 23.95
CA ALA A 160 2.13 1.89 24.13
C ALA A 160 0.83 2.37 24.85
N SER A 161 0.83 3.58 25.42
CA SER A 161 -0.33 4.24 26.04
C SER A 161 -1.37 4.75 25.05
N ASP A 162 -1.01 4.95 23.76
CA ASP A 162 -1.91 5.54 22.77
C ASP A 162 -2.65 4.50 21.89
N LEU A 163 -2.50 3.20 22.21
CA LEU A 163 -3.22 2.12 21.50
C LEU A 163 -4.75 2.19 21.69
N THR A 164 -5.21 2.96 22.67
CA THR A 164 -6.64 3.15 22.99
C THR A 164 -7.14 4.57 22.69
N ALA A 165 -6.31 5.44 22.07
CA ALA A 165 -6.71 6.81 21.78
C ALA A 165 -7.97 6.85 20.89
N GLU A 166 -8.92 7.67 21.28
CA GLU A 166 -10.18 7.90 20.56
C GLU A 166 -9.90 8.31 19.09
N GLY A 167 -10.51 7.57 18.15
CA GLY A 167 -10.39 7.82 16.70
C GLY A 167 -9.62 6.77 15.90
N LEU A 168 -8.98 5.76 16.53
CA LEU A 168 -8.37 4.64 15.83
C LEU A 168 -9.42 3.57 15.49
N THR A 169 -9.54 3.22 14.21
CA THR A 169 -10.43 2.14 13.79
C THR A 169 -9.77 0.78 13.96
N VAL A 170 -10.53 -0.25 14.35
CA VAL A 170 -10.08 -1.65 14.46
C VAL A 170 -9.33 -2.09 13.18
N GLY A 171 -9.73 -1.55 12.02
CA GLY A 171 -9.12 -1.86 10.73
C GLY A 171 -7.64 -1.52 10.58
N THR A 172 -7.12 -0.54 11.33
CA THR A 172 -5.71 -0.10 11.25
C THR A 172 -4.74 -1.07 11.95
N HIS A 173 -5.22 -1.80 12.96
CA HIS A 173 -4.41 -2.73 13.77
C HIS A 173 -4.37 -4.16 13.21
N ALA A 174 -5.08 -4.43 12.11
CA ALA A 174 -5.21 -5.76 11.52
C ALA A 174 -3.93 -6.31 10.85
N TYR A 175 -2.83 -5.58 10.90
CA TYR A 175 -1.52 -5.97 10.35
C TYR A 175 -0.42 -5.93 11.41
N MET A 176 -0.80 -5.64 12.66
CA MET A 176 0.13 -5.45 13.77
C MET A 176 0.76 -6.78 14.18
N ALA A 177 2.07 -6.81 14.32
CA ALA A 177 2.78 -8.00 14.76
C ALA A 177 2.56 -8.26 16.26
N PRO A 178 2.59 -9.54 16.73
CA PRO A 178 2.43 -9.89 18.13
C PRO A 178 3.30 -9.07 19.08
N GLU A 179 4.58 -8.88 18.76
CA GLU A 179 5.52 -8.09 19.55
C GLU A 179 5.18 -6.59 19.63
N GLN A 180 4.50 -6.05 18.60
CA GLN A 180 3.99 -4.67 18.63
C GLN A 180 2.78 -4.56 19.56
N ILE A 181 1.92 -5.59 19.58
CA ILE A 181 0.73 -5.64 20.45
C ILE A 181 1.13 -5.75 21.91
N THR A 182 2.16 -6.54 22.21
CA THR A 182 2.67 -6.73 23.59
C THR A 182 3.54 -5.58 24.07
N GLY A 183 3.91 -4.63 23.19
CA GLY A 183 4.75 -3.50 23.56
C GLY A 183 6.22 -3.89 23.78
N ASP A 184 6.72 -4.92 23.09
CA ASP A 184 8.11 -5.33 23.18
C ASP A 184 9.02 -4.18 22.74
N ALA A 185 10.03 -3.86 23.58
CA ALA A 185 10.99 -2.80 23.27
C ALA A 185 11.93 -3.14 22.10
N SER A 186 12.03 -4.42 21.71
CA SER A 186 12.96 -4.92 20.69
C SER A 186 12.30 -5.14 19.32
N ILE A 187 11.43 -4.23 18.88
CA ILE A 187 10.81 -4.31 17.56
C ILE A 187 11.89 -4.24 16.47
N SER A 188 11.89 -5.24 15.59
CA SER A 188 12.83 -5.36 14.47
C SER A 188 12.11 -5.44 13.13
N GLY A 189 12.87 -5.54 12.02
CA GLY A 189 12.30 -5.78 10.69
C GLY A 189 11.42 -7.03 10.57
N LYS A 190 11.44 -7.91 11.59
CA LYS A 190 10.54 -9.07 11.69
C LYS A 190 9.07 -8.67 11.86
N ALA A 191 8.78 -7.50 12.45
CA ALA A 191 7.43 -6.96 12.53
C ALA A 191 6.89 -6.61 11.13
N ASP A 192 7.73 -6.01 10.26
CA ASP A 192 7.35 -5.73 8.87
C ASP A 192 7.12 -7.00 8.06
N LEU A 193 7.88 -8.08 8.35
CA LEU A 193 7.68 -9.38 7.71
C LEU A 193 6.33 -9.99 8.09
N TYR A 194 5.91 -9.89 9.36
CA TYR A 194 4.58 -10.32 9.79
C TYR A 194 3.47 -9.54 9.08
N ALA A 195 3.60 -8.20 9.06
CA ALA A 195 2.65 -7.33 8.36
C ALA A 195 2.60 -7.64 6.85
N LEU A 196 3.73 -7.98 6.23
CA LEU A 196 3.79 -8.47 4.86
C LEU A 196 2.96 -9.74 4.68
N GLY A 197 3.07 -10.70 5.60
CA GLY A 197 2.24 -11.91 5.60
C GLY A 197 0.75 -11.60 5.61
N CYS A 198 0.31 -10.65 6.45
CA CYS A 198 -1.08 -10.17 6.46
C CYS A 198 -1.49 -9.53 5.12
N CYS A 199 -0.62 -8.72 4.53
CA CYS A 199 -0.89 -8.08 3.24
C CYS A 199 -1.01 -9.10 2.10
N LEU A 200 -0.08 -10.06 2.01
CA LEU A 200 -0.10 -11.11 0.98
C LEU A 200 -1.34 -12.00 1.09
N TYR A 201 -1.71 -12.37 2.33
CA TYR A 201 -2.93 -13.11 2.59
C TYR A 201 -4.17 -12.34 2.09
N GLU A 202 -4.28 -11.06 2.47
CA GLU A 202 -5.41 -10.22 2.06
C GLU A 202 -5.46 -10.01 0.55
N MET A 203 -4.32 -9.76 -0.09
CA MET A 203 -4.23 -9.66 -1.55
C MET A 203 -4.73 -10.93 -2.25
N LEU A 204 -4.34 -12.10 -1.74
CA LEU A 204 -4.64 -13.39 -2.34
C LEU A 204 -6.09 -13.85 -2.10
N THR A 205 -6.68 -13.47 -0.96
CA THR A 205 -8.01 -13.96 -0.53
C THR A 205 -9.10 -12.91 -0.56
N GLY A 206 -8.75 -11.63 -0.69
CA GLY A 206 -9.66 -10.49 -0.51
C GLY A 206 -10.08 -10.26 0.95
N ARG A 207 -9.51 -11.02 1.92
CA ARG A 207 -9.87 -10.97 3.35
C ARG A 207 -8.62 -10.92 4.21
N LYS A 208 -8.71 -10.23 5.33
CA LYS A 208 -7.63 -10.22 6.34
C LYS A 208 -7.48 -11.60 6.99
N PRO A 209 -6.27 -12.00 7.41
CA PRO A 209 -6.03 -13.31 8.04
C PRO A 209 -6.72 -13.45 9.40
N TYR A 210 -6.86 -12.34 10.12
CA TYR A 210 -7.48 -12.30 11.45
C TYR A 210 -8.53 -11.19 11.49
N LEU A 211 -9.65 -11.47 12.14
CA LEU A 211 -10.79 -10.58 12.27
C LEU A 211 -11.22 -10.51 13.73
N GLY A 212 -11.75 -9.37 14.16
CA GLY A 212 -12.33 -9.16 15.47
C GLY A 212 -13.24 -7.94 15.44
N GLU A 213 -14.35 -8.00 16.17
CA GLU A 213 -15.28 -6.88 16.31
C GLU A 213 -14.73 -5.82 17.27
N THR A 214 -13.84 -6.24 18.18
CA THR A 214 -13.17 -5.39 19.17
C THR A 214 -11.66 -5.53 19.08
N PHE A 215 -10.91 -4.54 19.59
CA PHE A 215 -9.45 -4.63 19.68
C PHE A 215 -8.96 -5.87 20.46
N PRO A 216 -9.50 -6.20 21.66
CA PRO A 216 -9.08 -7.40 22.37
C PRO A 216 -9.27 -8.69 21.55
N GLN A 217 -10.40 -8.84 20.87
CA GLN A 217 -10.64 -10.01 20.01
C GLN A 217 -9.64 -10.09 18.87
N LEU A 218 -9.39 -8.97 18.16
CA LEU A 218 -8.41 -8.92 17.08
C LEU A 218 -7.00 -9.23 17.58
N PHE A 219 -6.59 -8.65 18.71
CA PHE A 219 -5.28 -8.87 19.31
C PHE A 219 -5.09 -10.32 19.74
N GLU A 220 -6.11 -10.94 20.37
CA GLU A 220 -6.07 -12.36 20.73
C GLU A 220 -5.81 -13.24 19.50
N GLN A 221 -6.45 -12.94 18.37
CA GLN A 221 -6.21 -13.64 17.10
C GLN A 221 -4.75 -13.49 16.64
N HIS A 222 -4.22 -12.27 16.63
CA HIS A 222 -2.83 -12.02 16.27
C HIS A 222 -1.85 -12.72 17.20
N LEU A 223 -2.13 -12.76 18.48
CA LEU A 223 -1.26 -13.36 19.50
C LEU A 223 -1.27 -14.90 19.46
N ARG A 224 -2.45 -15.52 19.25
CA ARG A 224 -2.63 -16.96 19.55
C ARG A 224 -3.20 -17.80 18.42
N ALA A 225 -4.00 -17.24 17.52
CA ALA A 225 -4.66 -18.05 16.50
C ALA A 225 -3.64 -18.62 15.49
N THR A 226 -3.82 -19.87 15.13
CA THR A 226 -3.01 -20.51 14.08
C THR A 226 -3.15 -19.73 12.77
N PRO A 227 -2.06 -19.46 12.04
CA PRO A 227 -2.12 -18.80 10.74
C PRO A 227 -3.04 -19.55 9.77
N PRO A 228 -4.05 -18.88 9.18
CA PRO A 228 -4.94 -19.54 8.24
C PRO A 228 -4.21 -19.79 6.92
N LYS A 229 -4.51 -20.92 6.29
CA LYS A 229 -4.01 -21.23 4.95
C LYS A 229 -4.81 -20.43 3.90
N ALA A 230 -4.11 -19.66 3.08
CA ALA A 230 -4.73 -18.88 2.01
C ALA A 230 -5.30 -19.82 0.92
N SER A 231 -4.69 -20.99 0.71
CA SER A 231 -5.15 -22.02 -0.22
C SER A 231 -6.56 -22.55 0.07
N ASN A 232 -7.05 -22.41 1.31
CA ASN A 232 -8.44 -22.78 1.64
C ASN A 232 -9.48 -21.88 0.97
N ILE A 233 -9.08 -20.67 0.51
CA ILE A 233 -9.95 -19.66 -0.10
C ILE A 233 -9.53 -19.39 -1.54
N ALA A 234 -8.22 -19.22 -1.78
CA ALA A 234 -7.66 -18.86 -3.07
C ALA A 234 -7.42 -20.11 -3.92
N VAL A 235 -8.32 -20.39 -4.84
CA VAL A 235 -8.20 -21.50 -5.78
C VAL A 235 -6.95 -21.33 -6.67
N GLY A 236 -6.16 -22.39 -6.82
CA GLY A 236 -4.94 -22.39 -7.64
C GLY A 236 -3.74 -21.68 -6.98
N CYS A 237 -3.83 -21.37 -5.69
CA CYS A 237 -2.68 -20.86 -4.92
C CYS A 237 -1.56 -21.91 -4.89
N PRO A 238 -0.33 -21.58 -5.33
CA PRO A 238 0.81 -22.47 -5.18
C PRO A 238 1.06 -22.83 -3.71
N PRO A 239 1.28 -24.13 -3.38
CA PRO A 239 1.55 -24.54 -1.99
C PRO A 239 2.73 -23.81 -1.37
N GLU A 240 3.75 -23.49 -2.17
CA GLU A 240 4.93 -22.75 -1.71
C GLU A 240 4.60 -21.31 -1.32
N LEU A 241 3.66 -20.66 -2.04
CA LEU A 241 3.19 -19.32 -1.67
C LEU A 241 2.40 -19.34 -0.37
N ASP A 242 1.52 -20.34 -0.21
CA ASP A 242 0.78 -20.57 1.03
C ASP A 242 1.73 -20.78 2.21
N GLN A 243 2.78 -21.60 2.04
CA GLN A 243 3.78 -21.81 3.07
C GLN A 243 4.57 -20.54 3.41
N VAL A 244 4.95 -19.74 2.41
CA VAL A 244 5.60 -18.44 2.67
C VAL A 244 4.73 -17.52 3.52
N ILE A 245 3.42 -17.47 3.25
CA ILE A 245 2.47 -16.66 4.03
C ILE A 245 2.38 -17.17 5.47
N VAL A 246 2.30 -18.49 5.67
CA VAL A 246 2.27 -19.12 6.99
C VAL A 246 3.56 -18.83 7.77
N ASP A 247 4.73 -18.97 7.14
CA ASP A 247 6.04 -18.67 7.74
C ASP A 247 6.12 -17.18 8.19
N LEU A 248 5.59 -16.26 7.40
CA LEU A 248 5.55 -14.83 7.72
C LEU A 248 4.63 -14.52 8.91
N LEU A 249 3.51 -15.26 9.03
CA LEU A 249 2.52 -15.10 10.10
C LEU A 249 2.88 -15.86 11.40
N ALA A 250 4.09 -16.43 11.50
CA ALA A 250 4.57 -17.05 12.72
C ALA A 250 4.55 -16.05 13.88
N LYS A 251 4.10 -16.52 15.05
CA LYS A 251 3.87 -15.63 16.20
C LYS A 251 5.16 -15.09 16.80
N LYS A 252 6.16 -15.94 16.94
CA LYS A 252 7.48 -15.56 17.41
C LYS A 252 8.31 -14.99 16.29
N PRO A 253 8.98 -13.84 16.49
CA PRO A 253 9.82 -13.22 15.46
C PRO A 253 10.93 -14.14 14.92
N GLU A 254 11.51 -14.97 15.79
CA GLU A 254 12.58 -15.92 15.44
C GLU A 254 12.12 -17.03 14.49
N ASP A 255 10.85 -17.42 14.53
CA ASP A 255 10.27 -18.44 13.65
C ASP A 255 9.95 -17.92 12.24
N ARG A 256 10.00 -16.61 12.02
CA ARG A 256 9.79 -15.96 10.72
C ARG A 256 11.05 -16.03 9.86
N PRO A 257 10.91 -15.86 8.52
CA PRO A 257 12.06 -15.80 7.62
C PRO A 257 13.15 -14.84 8.13
N PHE A 258 14.42 -15.15 7.85
CA PHE A 258 15.56 -14.40 8.38
C PHE A 258 15.47 -12.89 8.06
N ASN A 259 15.18 -12.55 6.80
CA ASN A 259 15.01 -11.17 6.34
C ASN A 259 14.12 -11.09 5.08
N ALA A 260 13.84 -9.88 4.59
CA ALA A 260 13.01 -9.68 3.40
C ALA A 260 13.65 -10.25 2.13
N ARG A 261 14.99 -10.30 2.01
CA ARG A 261 15.69 -10.89 0.86
C ARG A 261 15.43 -12.40 0.76
N ASN A 262 15.36 -13.12 1.87
CA ASN A 262 15.01 -14.55 1.87
C ASN A 262 13.59 -14.78 1.34
N VAL A 263 12.64 -13.93 1.73
CA VAL A 263 11.26 -13.98 1.21
C VAL A 263 11.24 -13.66 -0.28
N GLN A 264 11.98 -12.62 -0.71
CA GLN A 264 12.09 -12.25 -2.12
C GLN A 264 12.62 -13.40 -2.98
N ALA A 265 13.64 -14.10 -2.51
CA ALA A 265 14.19 -15.27 -3.21
C ALA A 265 13.16 -16.40 -3.37
N LYS A 266 12.40 -16.72 -2.30
CA LYS A 266 11.30 -17.69 -2.37
C LYS A 266 10.23 -17.27 -3.39
N MET A 267 9.85 -15.99 -3.43
CA MET A 267 8.90 -15.44 -4.41
C MET A 267 9.41 -15.59 -5.86
N LEU A 268 10.70 -15.36 -6.09
CA LEU A 268 11.32 -15.58 -7.40
C LEU A 268 11.27 -17.06 -7.80
N GLN A 269 11.64 -17.98 -6.91
CA GLN A 269 11.57 -19.42 -7.16
C GLN A 269 10.15 -19.89 -7.51
N ILE A 270 9.13 -19.35 -6.82
CA ILE A 270 7.72 -19.65 -7.13
C ILE A 270 7.38 -19.15 -8.54
N ALA A 271 7.73 -17.90 -8.87
CA ALA A 271 7.49 -17.36 -10.20
C ALA A 271 8.14 -18.20 -11.28
N GLU A 272 9.41 -18.54 -11.13
CA GLU A 272 10.17 -19.38 -12.10
C GLU A 272 9.54 -20.76 -12.26
N LYS A 273 9.27 -21.47 -11.15
CA LYS A 273 8.70 -22.83 -11.16
C LYS A 273 7.38 -22.90 -11.94
N TYR A 274 6.46 -21.99 -11.65
CA TYR A 274 5.11 -22.06 -12.22
C TYR A 274 5.02 -21.43 -13.62
N GLN A 275 5.85 -20.47 -13.96
CA GLN A 275 5.88 -19.90 -15.31
C GLN A 275 6.53 -20.85 -16.31
N ILE A 276 7.58 -21.57 -15.92
CA ILE A 276 8.14 -22.63 -16.74
C ILE A 276 7.08 -23.72 -17.01
N ALA A 277 6.26 -24.05 -16.01
CA ALA A 277 5.17 -25.02 -16.16
C ALA A 277 4.07 -24.54 -17.13
N GLU A 278 3.65 -23.26 -17.05
CA GLU A 278 2.65 -22.68 -17.96
C GLU A 278 3.17 -22.64 -19.41
N LEU A 279 4.44 -22.29 -19.61
CA LEU A 279 5.07 -22.27 -20.93
C LEU A 279 5.24 -23.69 -21.50
N ALA A 280 5.57 -24.68 -20.69
CA ALA A 280 5.67 -26.08 -21.11
C ALA A 280 4.31 -26.63 -21.57
N THR A 281 3.22 -26.30 -20.85
CA THR A 281 1.86 -26.69 -21.25
C THR A 281 1.38 -25.98 -22.52
N ALA A 282 1.73 -24.70 -22.71
CA ALA A 282 1.42 -23.96 -23.92
C ALA A 282 2.22 -24.46 -25.15
N SER A 283 3.47 -24.87 -24.95
CA SER A 283 4.35 -25.39 -26.01
C SER A 283 3.91 -26.75 -26.53
N THR A 284 3.32 -27.62 -25.69
CA THR A 284 2.73 -28.90 -26.10
C THR A 284 1.50 -28.70 -26.98
N SER A 285 0.82 -27.56 -26.89
CA SER A 285 -0.32 -27.24 -27.77
C SER A 285 0.06 -26.58 -29.10
N THR A 286 1.26 -26.00 -29.22
CA THR A 286 1.68 -25.19 -30.39
C THR A 286 2.96 -25.67 -31.09
N GLY A 287 3.65 -26.66 -30.57
CA GLY A 287 4.83 -27.29 -31.22
C GLY A 287 6.10 -26.43 -31.33
N LYS A 288 6.17 -25.24 -30.66
CA LYS A 288 7.35 -24.40 -30.61
C LYS A 288 7.86 -24.24 -29.19
N VAL A 289 9.08 -24.69 -28.93
CA VAL A 289 9.82 -24.42 -27.68
C VAL A 289 10.40 -23.01 -27.79
N ALA A 290 9.89 -22.08 -27.02
CA ALA A 290 10.49 -20.74 -26.90
C ALA A 290 11.55 -20.76 -25.79
N ASP A 291 12.75 -20.29 -26.12
CA ASP A 291 13.85 -20.10 -25.16
C ASP A 291 13.51 -18.83 -24.32
N VAL A 292 13.12 -19.03 -23.05
CA VAL A 292 12.61 -17.97 -22.19
C VAL A 292 13.67 -17.55 -21.20
N SER A 293 14.18 -16.33 -21.35
CA SER A 293 15.14 -15.74 -20.40
C SER A 293 14.47 -15.33 -19.10
N ALA A 294 15.19 -15.40 -17.97
CA ALA A 294 14.73 -15.03 -16.63
C ALA A 294 14.11 -13.61 -16.52
N GLY A 295 14.46 -12.69 -17.45
CA GLY A 295 13.87 -11.35 -17.53
C GLY A 295 12.40 -11.31 -17.99
N GLN A 296 11.95 -12.31 -18.76
CA GLN A 296 10.56 -12.40 -19.24
C GLN A 296 9.59 -12.92 -18.16
N VAL A 297 10.11 -13.62 -17.17
CA VAL A 297 9.36 -14.26 -16.07
C VAL A 297 8.77 -13.22 -15.10
N SER A 298 9.47 -12.11 -14.88
CA SER A 298 9.00 -11.02 -14.01
C SER A 298 7.82 -10.24 -14.59
N ASP A 299 7.53 -10.43 -15.87
CA ASP A 299 6.68 -9.57 -16.67
C ASP A 299 5.18 -9.97 -16.64
N ILE A 300 4.84 -11.25 -16.37
CA ILE A 300 3.43 -11.69 -16.37
C ILE A 300 2.68 -11.09 -15.20
N GLY A 301 3.19 -11.22 -13.98
CA GLY A 301 2.57 -10.65 -12.79
C GLY A 301 2.45 -9.12 -12.86
N GLN A 302 3.46 -8.45 -13.42
CA GLN A 302 3.44 -6.99 -13.61
C GLN A 302 2.42 -6.58 -14.67
N ARG A 303 2.36 -7.25 -15.82
CA ARG A 303 1.35 -7.00 -16.85
C ARG A 303 -0.08 -7.25 -16.34
N MET A 304 -0.28 -8.31 -15.56
CA MET A 304 -1.58 -8.57 -14.93
C MET A 304 -1.95 -7.46 -13.94
N LEU A 305 -1.01 -7.04 -13.09
CA LEU A 305 -1.19 -5.92 -12.16
C LEU A 305 -1.54 -4.63 -12.92
N GLN A 306 -0.80 -4.30 -13.97
CA GLN A 306 -1.05 -3.14 -14.80
C GLN A 306 -2.48 -3.16 -15.39
N ARG A 307 -2.92 -4.29 -15.94
CA ARG A 307 -4.30 -4.43 -16.45
C ARG A 307 -5.37 -4.19 -15.37
N HIS A 308 -5.15 -4.67 -14.15
CA HIS A 308 -6.07 -4.43 -13.04
C HIS A 308 -6.13 -2.94 -12.65
N ILE A 309 -4.97 -2.26 -12.67
CA ILE A 309 -4.89 -0.82 -12.41
C ILE A 309 -5.61 -0.04 -13.51
N GLU A 310 -5.36 -0.33 -14.78
CA GLU A 310 -6.01 0.30 -15.93
C GLU A 310 -7.53 0.09 -15.91
N ALA A 311 -7.99 -1.12 -15.63
CA ALA A 311 -9.41 -1.43 -15.48
C ALA A 311 -10.07 -0.59 -14.40
N ARG A 312 -9.41 -0.45 -13.24
CA ARG A 312 -9.90 0.38 -12.12
C ARG A 312 -9.95 1.86 -12.49
N LEU A 313 -8.88 2.40 -13.08
CA LEU A 313 -8.82 3.81 -13.50
C LEU A 313 -9.82 4.11 -14.61
N GLY A 314 -10.01 3.18 -15.55
CA GLY A 314 -10.99 3.29 -16.64
C GLY A 314 -12.45 3.26 -16.16
N THR A 315 -12.77 2.53 -15.09
CA THR A 315 -14.12 2.56 -14.49
C THR A 315 -14.42 3.87 -13.78
N GLY A 316 -13.41 4.52 -13.19
CA GLY A 316 -13.55 5.85 -12.59
C GLY A 316 -13.93 6.93 -13.62
N GLN A 317 -13.30 6.93 -14.79
CA GLN A 317 -13.66 7.85 -15.89
C GLN A 317 -15.05 7.55 -16.48
N ARG A 318 -15.46 6.28 -16.55
CA ARG A 318 -16.83 5.92 -17.00
C ARG A 318 -17.89 6.36 -15.99
N GLY A 319 -17.59 6.40 -14.70
CA GLY A 319 -18.48 6.92 -13.66
C GLY A 319 -18.76 8.43 -13.85
N GLU A 320 -17.76 9.24 -14.14
CA GLU A 320 -17.95 10.66 -14.41
C GLU A 320 -18.77 10.92 -15.69
N ILE A 321 -18.55 10.14 -16.74
CA ILE A 321 -19.35 10.22 -17.99
C ILE A 321 -20.81 9.84 -17.71
N THR A 322 -21.05 8.88 -16.83
CA THR A 322 -22.40 8.42 -16.45
C THR A 322 -23.16 9.51 -15.67
N TRP A 323 -22.51 10.22 -14.77
CA TRP A 323 -23.11 11.35 -14.03
C TRP A 323 -23.44 12.54 -14.96
N ARG A 324 -22.58 12.87 -15.91
CA ARG A 324 -22.86 13.89 -16.93
C ARG A 324 -24.06 13.49 -17.83
N LYS A 325 -24.12 12.22 -18.26
CA LYS A 325 -25.26 11.71 -19.01
C LYS A 325 -26.55 11.71 -18.18
N LEU A 326 -26.48 11.38 -16.89
CA LEU A 326 -27.60 11.44 -15.98
C LEU A 326 -28.11 12.88 -15.79
N ALA A 327 -27.19 13.83 -15.63
CA ALA A 327 -27.53 15.26 -15.52
C ALA A 327 -28.21 15.81 -16.80
N VAL A 328 -27.72 15.41 -17.98
CA VAL A 328 -28.33 15.76 -19.25
C VAL A 328 -29.71 15.12 -19.40
N LEU A 329 -29.87 13.85 -19.02
CA LEU A 329 -31.16 13.16 -19.05
C LEU A 329 -32.18 13.81 -18.12
N LEU A 330 -31.78 14.18 -16.90
CA LEU A 330 -32.61 14.93 -15.95
C LEU A 330 -33.01 16.31 -16.50
N ALA A 331 -32.09 17.02 -17.11
CA ALA A 331 -32.39 18.31 -17.75
C ALA A 331 -33.41 18.17 -18.88
N VAL A 332 -33.29 17.13 -19.72
CA VAL A 332 -34.24 16.84 -20.78
C VAL A 332 -35.63 16.48 -20.22
N ILE A 333 -35.70 15.68 -19.16
CA ILE A 333 -36.97 15.33 -18.51
C ILE A 333 -37.66 16.57 -17.94
N VAL A 334 -36.93 17.46 -17.30
CA VAL A 334 -37.44 18.72 -16.74
C VAL A 334 -37.96 19.63 -17.86
N VAL A 335 -37.24 19.76 -18.98
CA VAL A 335 -37.71 20.55 -20.15
C VAL A 335 -39.00 19.97 -20.74
N LEU A 336 -39.07 18.64 -20.91
CA LEU A 336 -40.25 17.98 -21.42
C LEU A 336 -41.46 18.13 -20.47
N ALA A 337 -41.25 18.09 -19.15
CA ALA A 337 -42.30 18.32 -18.16
C ALA A 337 -42.84 19.77 -18.20
N ILE A 338 -41.95 20.76 -18.39
CA ILE A 338 -42.31 22.17 -18.53
C ILE A 338 -43.11 22.38 -19.84
N CYS A 339 -42.67 21.81 -20.97
CA CYS A 339 -43.40 21.86 -22.24
C CYS A 339 -44.81 21.23 -22.13
N ALA A 340 -44.92 20.09 -21.43
CA ALA A 340 -46.20 19.42 -21.23
C ALA A 340 -47.18 20.23 -20.35
N MET A 341 -46.66 21.02 -19.38
CA MET A 341 -47.47 21.94 -18.58
C MET A 341 -47.95 23.17 -19.39
N LEU A 342 -47.09 23.66 -20.31
CA LEU A 342 -47.44 24.84 -21.14
C LEU A 342 -48.46 24.50 -22.25
N VAL A 343 -48.59 23.23 -22.66
CA VAL A 343 -49.59 22.77 -23.66
C VAL A 343 -50.94 22.46 -23.01
N ARG A 344 -51.00 22.36 -21.68
CA ARG A 344 -52.23 22.06 -20.92
C ARG A 344 -52.96 23.31 -20.39
N ASN A 345 -52.38 24.49 -20.54
CA ASN A 345 -53.01 25.81 -20.29
C ASN A 345 -53.32 26.49 -21.62
#